data_3c4b67d379e47dc74466802c2f0be58b
#
_entry.id   3c4b67d379e47dc74466802c2f0be58b
#
_cell.length_a   1.000
_cell.length_b   1.000
_cell.length_c   1.000
_cell.angle_alpha   90.00
_cell.angle_beta   90.00
_cell.angle_gamma   90.00
#
_symmetry.space_group_name_H-M   'P 1'
#
loop_
_entity.id
_entity.type
_entity.pdbx_description
1 polymer ?
#
loop_
_entity_poly.entity_id
_entity_poly.type
_entity_poly.pdbx_seq_one_letter_code
_entity_poly.pdbx_strand_id
1 'polypeptide(L)'
;MTNQEFDLHHVWHPYTSLTHPLPCYEVASAKGVTLTLTDGRELVDGMSSWWACVHGYQVPELDAAATAQLGKMSHVMFGGLTHAPAVELCRKLVEITPKGLDRVFLADSGSVAVEVALKMAQQYWHAKGTPRAKFVALRGGYHGDTFGAMSVCDPDGGMHELYQGFLPEHHFVEAPSCRFHAQWDEQSVVELATLVADHHEEIAAIVLEPIVQGAGGMRFYHPRYLQWVRALCDEFGVLLIADEIATGFGRTGQLFACDWAGISPDIMCLGKALTGGYLTLSATLTTEHVARTVCDGKAGVFMHGPTFMGNPLACAVANASIELLLASPWQARVQAIEHQLKTELVELTLHPAVADVRVLGAIGVVEMKERVDVARIQRKFVELGAWIRPFGKLIYLMPPFVITSNALRVLTGAIHEAITSGEY
;
A
#
# COMPACT_ATOMS: atom_id res chain seq x y z
N MET A 1 31.20 -8.61 -19.62
CA MET A 1 30.17 -8.73 -18.56
C MET A 1 28.89 -8.16 -19.11
N THR A 2 27.84 -8.97 -19.22
CA THR A 2 26.47 -8.50 -19.60
C THR A 2 25.85 -7.72 -18.45
N ASN A 3 24.73 -7.01 -18.72
CA ASN A 3 23.99 -6.35 -17.64
C ASN A 3 23.52 -7.35 -16.57
N GLN A 4 23.04 -8.53 -16.99
CA GLN A 4 22.64 -9.58 -16.06
C GLN A 4 23.79 -10.12 -15.20
N GLU A 5 24.98 -10.30 -15.77
CA GLU A 5 26.17 -10.71 -15.00
C GLU A 5 26.60 -9.62 -14.01
N PHE A 6 26.53 -8.34 -14.43
CA PHE A 6 26.83 -7.22 -13.54
C PHE A 6 25.79 -7.12 -12.41
N ASP A 7 24.51 -7.23 -12.75
CA ASP A 7 23.40 -7.19 -11.80
C ASP A 7 23.56 -8.27 -10.72
N LEU A 8 23.79 -9.52 -11.14
CA LEU A 8 23.96 -10.65 -10.23
C LEU A 8 25.09 -10.44 -9.19
N HIS A 9 26.16 -9.75 -9.58
CA HIS A 9 27.34 -9.60 -8.72
C HIS A 9 27.42 -8.28 -7.97
N HIS A 10 26.68 -7.23 -8.40
CA HIS A 10 26.86 -5.87 -7.89
C HIS A 10 25.58 -5.18 -7.47
N VAL A 11 24.39 -5.68 -7.84
CA VAL A 11 23.12 -5.06 -7.50
C VAL A 11 22.40 -5.86 -6.43
N TRP A 12 22.08 -5.22 -5.31
CA TRP A 12 21.34 -5.87 -4.23
C TRP A 12 19.84 -5.58 -4.36
N HIS A 13 19.09 -6.57 -4.81
CA HIS A 13 17.64 -6.48 -4.97
C HIS A 13 16.90 -6.52 -3.61
N PRO A 14 15.71 -5.88 -3.49
CA PRO A 14 14.93 -5.89 -2.26
C PRO A 14 14.53 -7.32 -1.88
N TYR A 15 14.70 -7.64 -0.59
CA TYR A 15 14.36 -8.95 0.01
C TYR A 15 15.01 -10.15 -0.69
N THR A 16 16.21 -9.99 -1.24
CA THR A 16 16.90 -11.03 -1.98
C THR A 16 18.28 -11.31 -1.35
N SER A 17 18.65 -12.59 -1.29
CA SER A 17 19.97 -13.02 -0.84
C SER A 17 20.99 -12.88 -1.95
N LEU A 18 22.19 -12.38 -1.65
CA LEU A 18 23.32 -12.40 -2.59
C LEU A 18 23.97 -13.77 -2.70
N THR A 19 23.80 -14.63 -1.69
CA THR A 19 24.35 -15.99 -1.68
C THR A 19 23.41 -17.02 -2.30
N HIS A 20 22.11 -16.75 -2.30
CA HIS A 20 21.07 -17.59 -2.91
C HIS A 20 20.09 -16.67 -3.66
N PRO A 21 20.54 -16.03 -4.76
CA PRO A 21 19.72 -15.06 -5.47
C PRO A 21 18.52 -15.72 -6.16
N LEU A 22 17.39 -15.01 -6.14
CA LEU A 22 16.25 -15.36 -6.98
C LEU A 22 16.57 -15.03 -8.44
N PRO A 23 15.97 -15.74 -9.42
CA PRO A 23 16.09 -15.37 -10.82
C PRO A 23 15.64 -13.93 -11.06
N CYS A 24 16.48 -13.13 -11.74
CA CYS A 24 16.15 -11.79 -12.20
C CYS A 24 15.99 -11.80 -13.72
N TYR A 25 15.05 -11.01 -14.22
CA TYR A 25 14.74 -10.91 -15.65
C TYR A 25 14.93 -9.47 -16.09
N GLU A 26 15.78 -9.25 -17.08
CA GLU A 26 16.07 -7.93 -17.61
C GLU A 26 14.92 -7.44 -18.50
N VAL A 27 14.26 -6.35 -18.08
CA VAL A 27 13.16 -5.73 -18.81
C VAL A 27 13.69 -4.69 -19.77
N ALA A 28 13.39 -4.84 -21.08
CA ALA A 28 13.75 -3.88 -22.10
C ALA A 28 12.75 -2.74 -22.20
N SER A 29 11.45 -3.02 -22.06
CA SER A 29 10.37 -2.03 -22.13
C SER A 29 9.10 -2.54 -21.45
N ALA A 30 8.16 -1.62 -21.20
CA ALA A 30 6.82 -1.96 -20.72
C ALA A 30 5.77 -1.10 -21.41
N LYS A 31 4.62 -1.68 -21.77
CA LYS A 31 3.52 -0.95 -22.41
C LYS A 31 2.16 -1.56 -22.05
N GLY A 32 1.19 -0.73 -21.72
CA GLY A 32 -0.12 -1.20 -21.26
C GLY A 32 0.02 -2.08 -20.02
N VAL A 33 -0.21 -3.37 -20.12
CA VAL A 33 -0.05 -4.34 -19.00
C VAL A 33 1.06 -5.36 -19.25
N THR A 34 1.90 -5.13 -20.26
CA THR A 34 2.91 -6.07 -20.74
C THR A 34 4.32 -5.54 -20.46
N LEU A 35 5.16 -6.40 -19.89
CA LEU A 35 6.60 -6.22 -19.76
C LEU A 35 7.28 -7.00 -20.89
N THR A 36 8.19 -6.36 -21.64
CA THR A 36 8.98 -7.01 -22.68
C THR A 36 10.40 -7.20 -22.15
N LEU A 37 10.86 -8.44 -22.09
CA LEU A 37 12.22 -8.79 -21.65
C LEU A 37 13.22 -8.55 -22.78
N THR A 38 14.50 -8.45 -22.43
CA THR A 38 15.60 -8.27 -23.42
C THR A 38 15.78 -9.47 -24.36
N ASP A 39 15.31 -10.65 -23.97
CA ASP A 39 15.29 -11.85 -24.81
C ASP A 39 14.05 -11.96 -25.71
N GLY A 40 13.17 -10.96 -25.67
CA GLY A 40 11.98 -10.85 -26.52
C GLY A 40 10.72 -11.51 -25.93
N ARG A 41 10.78 -12.17 -24.77
CA ARG A 41 9.58 -12.67 -24.10
C ARG A 41 8.70 -11.53 -23.61
N GLU A 42 7.40 -11.71 -23.68
CA GLU A 42 6.40 -10.79 -23.16
C GLU A 42 5.70 -11.40 -21.95
N LEU A 43 5.58 -10.63 -20.89
CA LEU A 43 4.95 -11.04 -19.64
C LEU A 43 3.79 -10.09 -19.29
N VAL A 44 2.62 -10.64 -19.04
CA VAL A 44 1.51 -9.88 -18.46
C VAL A 44 1.80 -9.58 -17.01
N ASP A 45 1.77 -8.30 -16.63
CA ASP A 45 2.03 -7.87 -15.26
C ASP A 45 0.82 -8.09 -14.35
N GLY A 46 0.92 -9.04 -13.45
CA GLY A 46 -0.06 -9.33 -12.41
C GLY A 46 0.16 -8.57 -11.09
N MET A 47 1.19 -7.69 -11.04
CA MET A 47 1.64 -7.06 -9.78
C MET A 47 1.50 -5.53 -9.77
N SER A 48 1.23 -4.88 -10.91
CA SER A 48 1.25 -3.41 -11.09
C SER A 48 2.52 -2.77 -10.50
N SER A 49 3.70 -3.40 -10.70
CA SER A 49 4.98 -2.97 -10.10
C SER A 49 4.82 -2.66 -8.60
N TRP A 50 4.35 -3.63 -7.84
CA TRP A 50 4.01 -3.50 -6.42
C TRP A 50 2.91 -2.47 -6.14
N TRP A 51 1.76 -2.64 -6.86
CA TRP A 51 0.48 -1.96 -6.59
C TRP A 51 0.40 -0.52 -7.11
N ALA A 52 1.46 -0.01 -7.75
CA ALA A 52 1.56 1.39 -8.13
C ALA A 52 1.00 1.69 -9.53
N CYS A 53 1.25 0.83 -10.53
CA CYS A 53 0.92 1.06 -11.94
C CYS A 53 -0.55 0.76 -12.27
N VAL A 54 -1.49 1.46 -11.63
CA VAL A 54 -2.94 1.22 -11.83
C VAL A 54 -3.41 1.53 -13.25
N HIS A 55 -2.74 2.41 -13.95
CA HIS A 55 -3.01 2.79 -15.36
C HIS A 55 -2.22 1.95 -16.37
N GLY A 56 -1.36 1.03 -15.90
CA GLY A 56 -0.40 0.34 -16.75
C GLY A 56 0.83 1.20 -17.07
N TYR A 57 1.51 0.87 -18.16
CA TYR A 57 2.80 1.44 -18.56
C TYR A 57 2.67 2.27 -19.83
N GLN A 58 3.57 3.25 -20.02
CA GLN A 58 3.55 4.20 -21.16
C GLN A 58 2.18 4.86 -21.34
N VAL A 59 1.72 5.52 -20.29
CA VAL A 59 0.42 6.20 -20.26
C VAL A 59 0.59 7.60 -20.87
N PRO A 60 -0.04 7.90 -22.02
CA PRO A 60 0.22 9.15 -22.75
C PRO A 60 -0.03 10.42 -21.92
N GLU A 61 -1.06 10.41 -21.07
CA GLU A 61 -1.42 11.54 -20.22
C GLU A 61 -0.35 11.82 -19.15
N LEU A 62 0.22 10.76 -18.56
CA LEU A 62 1.26 10.86 -17.55
C LEU A 62 2.60 11.25 -18.20
N ASP A 63 2.92 10.66 -19.35
CA ASP A 63 4.12 11.00 -20.16
C ASP A 63 4.08 12.47 -20.57
N ALA A 64 2.93 12.98 -21.03
CA ALA A 64 2.75 14.37 -21.40
C ALA A 64 2.91 15.31 -20.19
N ALA A 65 2.33 14.96 -19.04
CA ALA A 65 2.44 15.74 -17.81
C ALA A 65 3.91 15.84 -17.33
N ALA A 66 4.63 14.70 -17.35
CA ALA A 66 6.04 14.66 -16.99
C ALA A 66 6.89 15.52 -17.94
N THR A 67 6.71 15.36 -19.25
CA THR A 67 7.46 16.11 -20.26
C THR A 67 7.19 17.62 -20.17
N ALA A 68 5.93 18.01 -20.01
CA ALA A 68 5.56 19.41 -19.87
C ALA A 68 6.14 20.05 -18.61
N GLN A 69 6.17 19.31 -17.50
CA GLN A 69 6.76 19.79 -16.24
C GLN A 69 8.29 19.87 -16.30
N LEU A 70 8.97 18.93 -16.96
CA LEU A 70 10.41 18.99 -17.21
C LEU A 70 10.83 20.23 -18.00
N GLY A 71 9.99 20.68 -18.94
CA GLY A 71 10.20 21.94 -19.67
C GLY A 71 10.11 23.21 -18.83
N LYS A 72 9.58 23.10 -17.58
CA LYS A 72 9.49 24.24 -16.64
C LYS A 72 10.53 24.14 -15.53
N MET A 73 10.46 23.08 -14.74
CA MET A 73 11.41 22.76 -13.67
C MET A 73 11.19 21.33 -13.19
N SER A 74 12.28 20.58 -12.98
CA SER A 74 12.22 19.22 -12.41
C SER A 74 12.06 19.23 -10.89
N HIS A 75 12.73 20.17 -10.21
CA HIS A 75 12.66 20.35 -8.77
C HIS A 75 12.91 21.79 -8.38
N VAL A 76 12.30 22.22 -7.28
CA VAL A 76 12.60 23.41 -6.49
C VAL A 76 12.26 23.12 -5.03
N MET A 77 13.07 23.65 -4.10
CA MET A 77 12.82 23.46 -2.65
C MET A 77 11.44 24.00 -2.27
N PHE A 78 10.73 23.29 -1.38
CA PHE A 78 9.38 23.69 -0.94
C PHE A 78 9.38 24.56 0.34
N GLY A 79 10.53 24.73 0.97
CA GLY A 79 10.70 25.60 2.13
C GLY A 79 10.72 27.08 1.73
N GLY A 80 9.63 27.80 2.00
CA GLY A 80 9.46 29.22 1.64
C GLY A 80 9.08 29.49 0.18
N LEU A 81 9.04 28.47 -0.67
CA LEU A 81 8.56 28.54 -2.05
C LEU A 81 7.33 27.64 -2.24
N THR A 82 6.53 27.93 -3.25
CA THR A 82 5.39 27.12 -3.66
C THR A 82 5.28 27.08 -5.17
N HIS A 83 4.50 26.14 -5.71
CA HIS A 83 4.27 25.98 -7.14
C HIS A 83 2.94 25.31 -7.45
N ALA A 84 2.38 25.61 -8.61
CA ALA A 84 1.05 25.15 -9.02
C ALA A 84 0.87 23.60 -8.93
N PRO A 85 1.80 22.75 -9.42
CA PRO A 85 1.60 21.29 -9.32
C PRO A 85 1.36 20.77 -7.89
N ALA A 86 2.06 21.29 -6.88
CA ALA A 86 1.84 20.87 -5.50
C ALA A 86 0.51 21.39 -4.94
N VAL A 87 0.17 22.67 -5.22
CA VAL A 87 -1.10 23.25 -4.76
C VAL A 87 -2.30 22.53 -5.37
N GLU A 88 -2.24 22.23 -6.66
CA GLU A 88 -3.28 21.48 -7.38
C GLU A 88 -3.42 20.07 -6.84
N LEU A 89 -2.31 19.38 -6.59
CA LEU A 89 -2.32 18.05 -5.98
C LEU A 89 -2.96 18.07 -4.60
N CYS A 90 -2.54 18.99 -3.73
CA CYS A 90 -3.11 19.12 -2.39
C CYS A 90 -4.61 19.42 -2.44
N ARG A 91 -5.06 20.30 -3.36
CA ARG A 91 -6.49 20.59 -3.55
C ARG A 91 -7.27 19.33 -3.93
N LYS A 92 -6.80 18.57 -4.94
CA LYS A 92 -7.44 17.32 -5.35
C LYS A 92 -7.49 16.31 -4.20
N LEU A 93 -6.39 16.14 -3.47
CA LEU A 93 -6.36 15.21 -2.34
C LEU A 93 -7.38 15.57 -1.27
N VAL A 94 -7.49 16.86 -0.90
CA VAL A 94 -8.52 17.33 0.06
C VAL A 94 -9.94 17.10 -0.46
N GLU A 95 -10.17 17.25 -1.76
CA GLU A 95 -11.50 17.07 -2.38
C GLU A 95 -11.93 15.59 -2.44
N ILE A 96 -11.00 14.65 -2.68
CA ILE A 96 -11.34 13.24 -2.93
C ILE A 96 -11.22 12.34 -1.69
N THR A 97 -10.45 12.75 -0.67
CA THR A 97 -10.27 11.95 0.55
C THR A 97 -11.47 12.12 1.51
N PRO A 98 -11.64 11.24 2.50
CA PRO A 98 -12.67 11.37 3.52
C PRO A 98 -12.68 12.77 4.16
N LYS A 99 -13.88 13.27 4.44
CA LYS A 99 -14.09 14.64 4.93
C LYS A 99 -13.33 14.94 6.21
N GLY A 100 -12.81 16.16 6.31
CA GLY A 100 -12.09 16.65 7.49
C GLY A 100 -10.58 16.50 7.40
N LEU A 101 -10.06 15.86 6.35
CA LEU A 101 -8.63 15.80 6.06
C LEU A 101 -8.19 17.04 5.24
N ASP A 102 -8.01 18.17 5.92
CA ASP A 102 -7.87 19.50 5.30
C ASP A 102 -6.42 19.96 5.14
N ARG A 103 -5.46 19.22 5.68
CA ARG A 103 -4.03 19.53 5.64
C ARG A 103 -3.24 18.41 5.02
N VAL A 104 -2.37 18.76 4.07
CA VAL A 104 -1.58 17.81 3.29
C VAL A 104 -0.09 18.08 3.52
N PHE A 105 0.62 17.06 3.94
CA PHE A 105 2.08 17.05 4.01
C PHE A 105 2.62 16.09 2.96
N LEU A 106 3.31 16.59 1.94
CA LEU A 106 3.90 15.78 0.88
C LEU A 106 5.24 15.19 1.35
N ALA A 107 5.51 13.93 1.01
CA ALA A 107 6.73 13.22 1.37
C ALA A 107 7.20 12.31 0.23
N ASP A 108 8.34 11.62 0.42
CA ASP A 108 9.06 10.97 -0.67
C ASP A 108 8.56 9.55 -0.96
N SER A 109 8.17 8.79 0.06
CA SER A 109 7.76 7.39 -0.07
C SER A 109 6.69 7.01 0.96
N GLY A 110 6.08 5.84 0.79
CA GLY A 110 5.09 5.33 1.73
C GLY A 110 5.63 5.21 3.15
N SER A 111 6.81 4.63 3.33
CA SER A 111 7.45 4.54 4.66
C SER A 111 7.64 5.91 5.29
N VAL A 112 8.05 6.91 4.51
CA VAL A 112 8.20 8.29 5.00
C VAL A 112 6.86 8.93 5.33
N ALA A 113 5.77 8.63 4.58
CA ALA A 113 4.43 9.10 4.95
C ALA A 113 3.99 8.55 6.32
N VAL A 114 4.29 7.29 6.61
CA VAL A 114 4.01 6.69 7.92
C VAL A 114 4.88 7.34 9.01
N GLU A 115 6.19 7.54 8.78
CA GLU A 115 7.07 8.28 9.71
C GLU A 115 6.50 9.67 10.03
N VAL A 116 6.01 10.37 9.01
CA VAL A 116 5.37 11.69 9.16
C VAL A 116 4.11 11.56 10.02
N ALA A 117 3.26 10.55 9.80
CA ALA A 117 2.04 10.33 10.56
C ALA A 117 2.32 10.03 12.04
N LEU A 118 3.30 9.15 12.32
CA LEU A 118 3.72 8.82 13.69
C LEU A 118 4.28 10.06 14.42
N LYS A 119 5.15 10.82 13.75
CA LYS A 119 5.68 12.08 14.30
C LYS A 119 4.59 13.12 14.53
N MET A 120 3.60 13.21 13.62
CA MET A 120 2.46 14.12 13.78
C MET A 120 1.66 13.78 15.04
N ALA A 121 1.35 12.50 15.24
CA ALA A 121 0.61 12.04 16.41
C ALA A 121 1.39 12.29 17.71
N GLN A 122 2.68 11.98 17.77
CA GLN A 122 3.50 12.25 18.94
C GLN A 122 3.61 13.75 19.24
N GLN A 123 3.86 14.57 18.21
CA GLN A 123 3.98 16.02 18.38
C GLN A 123 2.66 16.67 18.79
N TYR A 124 1.51 16.15 18.30
CA TYR A 124 0.18 16.56 18.74
C TYR A 124 0.01 16.37 20.25
N TRP A 125 0.31 15.21 20.80
CA TRP A 125 0.18 14.92 22.23
C TRP A 125 1.18 15.69 23.07
N HIS A 126 2.39 15.90 22.55
CA HIS A 126 3.37 16.77 23.20
C HIS A 126 2.86 18.21 23.29
N ALA A 127 2.26 18.72 22.21
CA ALA A 127 1.70 20.08 22.16
C ALA A 127 0.52 20.24 23.13
N LYS A 128 -0.26 19.20 23.36
CA LYS A 128 -1.34 19.19 24.38
C LYS A 128 -0.85 19.15 25.83
N GLY A 129 0.45 18.99 26.06
CA GLY A 129 1.01 18.88 27.40
C GLY A 129 0.80 17.50 28.08
N THR A 130 0.30 16.53 27.34
CA THR A 130 0.10 15.14 27.78
C THR A 130 0.82 14.19 26.80
N PRO A 131 2.18 14.12 26.84
CA PRO A 131 2.95 13.35 25.89
C PRO A 131 2.55 11.87 25.90
N ARG A 132 2.25 11.33 24.73
CA ARG A 132 1.96 9.90 24.52
C ARG A 132 2.96 9.35 23.50
N ALA A 133 3.60 8.24 23.81
CA ALA A 133 4.70 7.70 23.01
C ALA A 133 4.41 6.32 22.40
N LYS A 134 3.35 5.66 22.83
CA LYS A 134 2.97 4.33 22.35
C LYS A 134 2.00 4.44 21.18
N PHE A 135 2.09 3.47 20.30
CA PHE A 135 1.11 3.21 19.26
C PHE A 135 0.46 1.85 19.48
N VAL A 136 -0.73 1.67 18.93
CA VAL A 136 -1.33 0.34 18.77
C VAL A 136 -1.31 -0.01 17.29
N ALA A 137 -0.79 -1.17 16.96
CA ALA A 137 -0.80 -1.72 15.61
C ALA A 137 -1.37 -3.14 15.60
N LEU A 138 -1.74 -3.61 14.40
CA LEU A 138 -2.30 -4.94 14.24
C LEU A 138 -1.21 -5.94 13.85
N ARG A 139 -1.24 -7.14 14.41
CA ARG A 139 -0.42 -8.25 13.91
C ARG A 139 -0.73 -8.51 12.44
N GLY A 140 0.26 -8.89 11.67
CA GLY A 140 0.16 -8.96 10.22
C GLY A 140 0.07 -7.60 9.52
N GLY A 141 0.29 -6.47 10.22
CA GLY A 141 0.40 -5.15 9.61
C GLY A 141 1.76 -4.90 8.98
N TYR A 142 1.78 -4.12 7.87
CA TYR A 142 3.01 -3.66 7.24
C TYR A 142 2.87 -2.18 6.83
N HIS A 143 3.79 -1.36 7.30
CA HIS A 143 3.73 0.10 7.16
C HIS A 143 4.99 0.72 6.54
N GLY A 144 5.98 -0.10 6.21
CA GLY A 144 7.22 0.32 5.55
C GLY A 144 8.49 -0.17 6.23
N ASP A 145 9.64 0.14 5.63
CA ASP A 145 10.95 -0.42 5.97
C ASP A 145 11.85 0.58 6.72
N THR A 146 11.43 1.83 6.94
CA THR A 146 12.16 2.75 7.82
C THR A 146 11.88 2.39 9.28
N PHE A 147 12.81 2.70 10.18
CA PHE A 147 12.73 2.21 11.57
C PHE A 147 11.45 2.61 12.31
N GLY A 148 10.95 3.84 12.15
CA GLY A 148 9.69 4.22 12.77
C GLY A 148 8.49 3.50 12.14
N ALA A 149 8.41 3.42 10.81
CA ALA A 149 7.37 2.65 10.14
C ALA A 149 7.46 1.15 10.48
N MET A 150 8.67 0.61 10.53
CA MET A 150 8.92 -0.79 10.92
C MET A 150 8.47 -1.07 12.36
N SER A 151 8.61 -0.11 13.28
CA SER A 151 8.24 -0.29 14.69
C SER A 151 6.74 -0.56 14.91
N VAL A 152 5.90 -0.19 13.95
CA VAL A 152 4.45 -0.46 13.94
C VAL A 152 4.05 -1.58 12.97
N CYS A 153 5.01 -2.26 12.32
CA CYS A 153 4.79 -3.49 11.57
C CYS A 153 4.70 -4.68 12.53
N ASP A 154 4.18 -5.83 12.02
CA ASP A 154 4.09 -7.08 12.77
C ASP A 154 5.45 -7.44 13.42
N PRO A 155 5.52 -7.56 14.75
CA PRO A 155 6.77 -7.84 15.45
C PRO A 155 7.28 -9.27 15.22
N ASP A 156 6.41 -10.22 14.87
CA ASP A 156 6.74 -11.62 14.65
C ASP A 156 7.00 -11.92 13.15
N GLY A 157 6.84 -10.93 12.28
CA GLY A 157 6.94 -11.04 10.83
C GLY A 157 8.33 -10.76 10.26
N GLY A 158 9.35 -11.54 10.66
CA GLY A 158 10.65 -11.63 9.96
C GLY A 158 11.55 -10.38 9.92
N MET A 159 11.06 -9.20 9.59
CA MET A 159 11.88 -7.97 9.55
C MET A 159 12.06 -7.35 10.94
N HIS A 160 11.02 -7.36 11.75
CA HIS A 160 11.02 -6.77 13.08
C HIS A 160 11.95 -7.52 14.04
N GLU A 161 11.99 -8.85 13.95
CA GLU A 161 12.80 -9.72 14.79
C GLU A 161 14.31 -9.38 14.73
N LEU A 162 14.82 -9.04 13.52
CA LEU A 162 16.21 -8.67 13.32
C LEU A 162 16.64 -7.39 14.06
N TYR A 163 15.68 -6.54 14.40
CA TYR A 163 15.92 -5.22 15.01
C TYR A 163 15.35 -5.10 16.41
N GLN A 164 15.04 -6.23 17.06
CA GLN A 164 14.61 -6.26 18.46
C GLN A 164 15.63 -5.56 19.36
N GLY A 165 15.12 -4.75 20.31
CA GLY A 165 15.96 -3.94 21.20
C GLY A 165 16.49 -2.63 20.60
N PHE A 166 16.31 -2.40 19.30
CA PHE A 166 16.62 -1.12 18.63
C PHE A 166 15.35 -0.32 18.33
N LEU A 167 14.28 -1.00 17.90
CA LEU A 167 13.00 -0.35 17.58
C LEU A 167 12.26 0.05 18.86
N PRO A 168 11.51 1.16 18.84
CA PRO A 168 10.58 1.48 19.93
C PRO A 168 9.56 0.35 20.10
N GLU A 169 9.29 -0.01 21.34
CA GLU A 169 8.25 -0.99 21.67
C GLU A 169 6.87 -0.34 21.67
N HIS A 170 5.91 -0.94 21.00
CA HIS A 170 4.53 -0.52 20.89
C HIS A 170 3.57 -1.64 21.30
N HIS A 171 2.27 -1.35 21.34
CA HIS A 171 1.25 -2.36 21.61
C HIS A 171 0.81 -3.02 20.31
N PHE A 172 0.62 -4.32 20.34
CA PHE A 172 0.11 -5.11 19.22
C PHE A 172 -1.09 -5.93 19.67
N VAL A 173 -2.11 -5.96 18.81
CA VAL A 173 -3.28 -6.82 18.96
C VAL A 173 -3.41 -7.72 17.75
N GLU A 174 -4.13 -8.83 17.91
CA GLU A 174 -4.36 -9.78 16.83
C GLU A 174 -5.03 -9.12 15.61
N ALA A 175 -4.70 -9.63 14.43
CA ALA A 175 -5.37 -9.23 13.19
C ALA A 175 -6.88 -9.50 13.29
N PRO A 176 -7.74 -8.64 12.69
CA PRO A 176 -9.18 -8.86 12.71
C PRO A 176 -9.54 -10.25 12.19
N SER A 177 -10.22 -11.05 13.00
CA SER A 177 -10.60 -12.44 12.66
C SER A 177 -11.81 -12.51 11.73
N CYS A 178 -12.70 -11.52 11.80
CA CYS A 178 -13.92 -11.45 11.01
C CYS A 178 -13.58 -11.08 9.54
N ARG A 179 -13.79 -12.02 8.61
CA ARG A 179 -13.53 -11.84 7.18
C ARG A 179 -14.50 -10.83 6.54
N PHE A 180 -14.11 -10.21 5.44
CA PHE A 180 -14.84 -9.13 4.77
C PHE A 180 -16.31 -9.46 4.47
N HIS A 181 -16.61 -10.65 3.97
CA HIS A 181 -17.96 -11.08 3.62
C HIS A 181 -18.63 -11.97 4.69
N ALA A 182 -17.98 -12.17 5.83
CA ALA A 182 -18.55 -12.98 6.91
C ALA A 182 -19.66 -12.22 7.66
N GLN A 183 -20.44 -12.95 8.46
CA GLN A 183 -21.28 -12.30 9.45
C GLN A 183 -20.38 -11.63 10.50
N TRP A 184 -20.71 -10.41 10.88
CA TRP A 184 -19.97 -9.66 11.88
C TRP A 184 -19.89 -10.42 13.21
N ASP A 185 -18.69 -10.47 13.79
CA ASP A 185 -18.41 -11.05 15.09
C ASP A 185 -17.74 -10.01 15.99
N GLU A 186 -18.42 -9.69 17.10
CA GLU A 186 -17.94 -8.72 18.08
C GLU A 186 -16.70 -9.17 18.86
N GLN A 187 -16.39 -10.47 18.86
CA GLN A 187 -15.16 -10.97 19.46
C GLN A 187 -13.90 -10.40 18.76
N SER A 188 -14.03 -10.02 17.49
CA SER A 188 -12.93 -9.44 16.69
C SER A 188 -12.35 -8.14 17.26
N VAL A 189 -13.06 -7.46 18.15
CA VAL A 189 -12.64 -6.14 18.70
C VAL A 189 -12.33 -6.16 20.20
N VAL A 190 -12.60 -7.26 20.89
CA VAL A 190 -12.51 -7.33 22.36
C VAL A 190 -11.10 -7.06 22.86
N GLU A 191 -10.09 -7.65 22.22
CA GLU A 191 -8.68 -7.46 22.62
C GLU A 191 -8.25 -6.00 22.48
N LEU A 192 -8.55 -5.38 21.32
CA LEU A 192 -8.25 -3.98 21.07
C LEU A 192 -8.97 -3.06 22.05
N ALA A 193 -10.26 -3.33 22.34
CA ALA A 193 -11.04 -2.56 23.28
C ALA A 193 -10.44 -2.59 24.68
N THR A 194 -10.10 -3.77 25.16
CA THR A 194 -9.49 -3.96 26.49
C THR A 194 -8.16 -3.23 26.57
N LEU A 195 -7.29 -3.42 25.57
CA LEU A 195 -5.98 -2.77 25.54
C LEU A 195 -6.09 -1.23 25.54
N VAL A 196 -6.99 -0.68 24.72
CA VAL A 196 -7.17 0.79 24.67
C VAL A 196 -7.77 1.32 25.97
N ALA A 197 -8.75 0.62 26.56
CA ALA A 197 -9.35 1.02 27.84
C ALA A 197 -8.28 1.08 28.95
N ASP A 198 -7.37 0.12 28.99
CA ASP A 198 -6.33 0.02 30.03
C ASP A 198 -5.15 1.00 29.81
N HIS A 199 -4.86 1.37 28.53
CA HIS A 199 -3.62 2.07 28.17
C HIS A 199 -3.80 3.38 27.38
N HIS A 200 -5.03 3.89 27.16
CA HIS A 200 -5.28 5.05 26.31
C HIS A 200 -4.48 6.30 26.69
N GLU A 201 -4.09 6.45 27.95
CA GLU A 201 -3.30 7.62 28.41
C GLU A 201 -1.87 7.66 27.86
N GLU A 202 -1.31 6.52 27.43
CA GLU A 202 0.02 6.46 26.81
C GLU A 202 -0.03 6.26 25.29
N ILE A 203 -1.22 5.90 24.73
CA ILE A 203 -1.40 5.63 23.31
C ILE A 203 -1.61 6.94 22.52
N ALA A 204 -0.68 7.23 21.61
CA ALA A 204 -0.76 8.37 20.72
C ALA A 204 -1.76 8.15 19.59
N ALA A 205 -1.73 6.98 18.96
CA ALA A 205 -2.62 6.61 17.89
C ALA A 205 -2.75 5.09 17.73
N ILE A 206 -3.86 4.67 17.10
CA ILE A 206 -4.00 3.35 16.48
C ILE A 206 -3.57 3.48 15.02
N VAL A 207 -2.72 2.58 14.53
CA VAL A 207 -2.23 2.54 13.14
C VAL A 207 -2.68 1.25 12.49
N LEU A 208 -3.31 1.33 11.32
CA LEU A 208 -3.78 0.16 10.58
C LEU A 208 -3.89 0.40 9.08
N GLU A 209 -3.80 -0.68 8.31
CA GLU A 209 -4.19 -0.73 6.90
C GLU A 209 -5.71 -0.95 6.83
N PRO A 210 -6.50 -0.04 6.26
CA PRO A 210 -7.96 -0.19 6.25
C PRO A 210 -8.40 -1.32 5.29
N ILE A 211 -9.26 -2.21 5.80
CA ILE A 211 -9.91 -3.32 5.07
C ILE A 211 -8.96 -4.43 4.61
N VAL A 212 -7.77 -4.09 4.10
CA VAL A 212 -6.81 -5.05 3.55
C VAL A 212 -5.46 -4.89 4.23
N GLN A 213 -5.05 -5.90 4.99
CA GLN A 213 -3.66 -6.06 5.37
C GLN A 213 -2.91 -6.69 4.18
N GLY A 214 -2.03 -5.89 3.54
CA GLY A 214 -1.36 -6.31 2.31
C GLY A 214 -0.20 -7.27 2.55
N ALA A 215 1.01 -6.75 2.70
CA ALA A 215 2.24 -7.55 2.80
C ALA A 215 2.24 -8.54 3.99
N GLY A 216 1.49 -8.29 5.03
CA GLY A 216 1.36 -9.15 6.19
C GLY A 216 0.42 -10.35 6.03
N GLY A 217 -0.09 -10.63 4.83
CA GLY A 217 -0.88 -11.84 4.62
C GLY A 217 -2.04 -11.70 3.64
N MET A 218 -2.21 -10.57 2.97
CA MET A 218 -3.31 -10.30 2.03
C MET A 218 -4.68 -10.64 2.64
N ARG A 219 -4.92 -10.21 3.89
CA ARG A 219 -6.14 -10.48 4.66
C ARG A 219 -7.17 -9.40 4.39
N PHE A 220 -8.42 -9.81 4.19
CA PHE A 220 -9.56 -8.91 4.00
C PHE A 220 -10.48 -9.01 5.21
N TYR A 221 -10.64 -7.92 5.96
CA TYR A 221 -11.45 -7.92 7.16
C TYR A 221 -12.73 -7.10 7.03
N HIS A 222 -13.70 -7.37 7.89
CA HIS A 222 -15.05 -6.81 7.84
C HIS A 222 -15.04 -5.29 8.11
N PRO A 223 -15.77 -4.47 7.31
CA PRO A 223 -15.79 -3.00 7.47
C PRO A 223 -16.24 -2.52 8.85
N ARG A 224 -17.09 -3.27 9.55
CA ARG A 224 -17.49 -2.92 10.92
C ARG A 224 -16.35 -2.89 11.92
N TYR A 225 -15.26 -3.61 11.68
CA TYR A 225 -14.06 -3.49 12.50
C TYR A 225 -13.52 -2.07 12.47
N LEU A 226 -13.38 -1.50 11.28
CA LEU A 226 -12.88 -0.14 11.11
C LEU A 226 -13.83 0.92 11.69
N GLN A 227 -15.15 0.73 11.54
CA GLN A 227 -16.16 1.58 12.20
C GLN A 227 -16.00 1.54 13.72
N TRP A 228 -15.78 0.36 14.26
CA TRP A 228 -15.62 0.14 15.68
C TRP A 228 -14.33 0.77 16.21
N VAL A 229 -13.22 0.63 15.46
CA VAL A 229 -11.94 1.28 15.79
C VAL A 229 -12.09 2.80 15.80
N ARG A 230 -12.82 3.39 14.83
CA ARG A 230 -13.08 4.84 14.83
C ARG A 230 -13.85 5.27 16.08
N ALA A 231 -14.93 4.56 16.41
CA ALA A 231 -15.73 4.85 17.59
C ALA A 231 -14.92 4.74 18.90
N LEU A 232 -14.05 3.71 18.99
CA LEU A 232 -13.15 3.52 20.13
C LEU A 232 -12.14 4.68 20.25
N CYS A 233 -11.56 5.11 19.13
CA CYS A 233 -10.66 6.26 19.10
C CYS A 233 -11.37 7.54 19.58
N ASP A 234 -12.61 7.76 19.17
CA ASP A 234 -13.41 8.91 19.57
C ASP A 234 -13.75 8.87 21.08
N GLU A 235 -14.09 7.69 21.60
CA GLU A 235 -14.44 7.49 23.02
C GLU A 235 -13.25 7.78 23.95
N PHE A 236 -12.07 7.27 23.61
CA PHE A 236 -10.87 7.40 24.44
C PHE A 236 -9.94 8.56 24.06
N GLY A 237 -10.33 9.34 23.05
CA GLY A 237 -9.55 10.48 22.56
C GLY A 237 -8.18 10.05 22.02
N VAL A 238 -8.07 8.89 21.37
CA VAL A 238 -6.86 8.38 20.70
C VAL A 238 -6.95 8.72 19.21
N LEU A 239 -5.83 9.09 18.57
CA LEU A 239 -5.85 9.36 17.12
C LEU A 239 -5.93 8.05 16.31
N LEU A 240 -6.57 8.12 15.13
CA LEU A 240 -6.60 7.04 14.15
C LEU A 240 -5.71 7.40 12.95
N ILE A 241 -4.72 6.57 12.65
CA ILE A 241 -3.88 6.65 11.44
C ILE A 241 -4.32 5.52 10.51
N ALA A 242 -4.84 5.89 9.33
CA ALA A 242 -5.16 4.95 8.26
C ALA A 242 -4.06 4.94 7.20
N ASP A 243 -3.44 3.80 7.01
CA ASP A 243 -2.43 3.58 5.97
C ASP A 243 -3.11 3.08 4.69
N GLU A 244 -3.44 4.01 3.81
CA GLU A 244 -4.05 3.76 2.49
C GLU A 244 -3.01 3.69 1.35
N ILE A 245 -1.73 3.53 1.67
CA ILE A 245 -0.66 3.50 0.67
C ILE A 245 -0.87 2.38 -0.36
N ALA A 246 -1.35 1.22 0.11
CA ALA A 246 -1.62 0.08 -0.75
C ALA A 246 -3.09 -0.03 -1.19
N THR A 247 -4.02 0.45 -0.38
CA THR A 247 -5.46 0.26 -0.54
C THR A 247 -6.15 1.38 -1.31
N GLY A 248 -5.56 2.56 -1.31
CA GLY A 248 -6.12 3.75 -1.95
C GLY A 248 -6.20 3.68 -3.48
N PHE A 249 -6.87 4.68 -4.04
CA PHE A 249 -7.03 4.88 -5.49
C PHE A 249 -7.72 3.73 -6.21
N GLY A 250 -8.74 3.12 -5.59
CA GLY A 250 -9.63 2.17 -6.25
C GLY A 250 -9.29 0.70 -6.06
N ARG A 251 -8.15 0.34 -5.47
CA ARG A 251 -7.66 -1.04 -5.41
C ARG A 251 -8.63 -2.03 -4.79
N THR A 252 -9.35 -1.64 -3.75
CA THR A 252 -10.31 -2.50 -3.04
C THR A 252 -11.73 -2.45 -3.61
N GLY A 253 -11.99 -1.63 -4.65
CA GLY A 253 -13.33 -1.40 -5.21
C GLY A 253 -14.01 -0.11 -4.73
N GLN A 254 -13.48 0.55 -3.71
CA GLN A 254 -13.81 1.93 -3.32
C GLN A 254 -12.61 2.82 -3.59
N LEU A 255 -12.80 4.16 -3.70
CA LEU A 255 -11.70 5.08 -3.98
C LEU A 255 -10.63 5.00 -2.89
N PHE A 256 -11.06 5.00 -1.63
CA PHE A 256 -10.26 4.67 -0.45
C PHE A 256 -10.91 3.54 0.33
N ALA A 257 -10.12 2.68 0.97
CA ALA A 257 -10.68 1.56 1.71
C ALA A 257 -11.48 2.01 2.94
N CYS A 258 -11.18 3.18 3.52
CA CYS A 258 -12.00 3.81 4.55
C CYS A 258 -13.46 4.03 4.12
N ASP A 259 -13.74 4.18 2.82
CA ASP A 259 -15.09 4.38 2.29
C ASP A 259 -15.99 3.16 2.51
N TRP A 260 -15.44 1.93 2.58
CA TRP A 260 -16.19 0.74 2.93
C TRP A 260 -16.83 0.81 4.32
N ALA A 261 -16.18 1.51 5.22
CA ALA A 261 -16.67 1.72 6.58
C ALA A 261 -17.40 3.05 6.77
N GLY A 262 -17.30 3.97 5.81
CA GLY A 262 -17.87 5.32 5.90
C GLY A 262 -17.25 6.15 7.01
N ILE A 263 -15.96 5.97 7.30
CA ILE A 263 -15.24 6.69 8.37
C ILE A 263 -14.19 7.65 7.80
N SER A 264 -13.82 8.64 8.60
CA SER A 264 -12.64 9.48 8.38
C SER A 264 -11.62 9.25 9.49
N PRO A 265 -10.35 8.96 9.17
CA PRO A 265 -9.29 8.93 10.16
C PRO A 265 -8.85 10.34 10.56
N ASP A 266 -8.05 10.47 11.63
CA ASP A 266 -7.40 11.73 11.99
C ASP A 266 -6.19 12.02 11.10
N ILE A 267 -5.50 10.96 10.66
CA ILE A 267 -4.35 11.03 9.76
C ILE A 267 -4.47 9.90 8.72
N MET A 268 -4.19 10.21 7.45
CA MET A 268 -4.23 9.25 6.34
C MET A 268 -2.91 9.30 5.57
N CYS A 269 -2.32 8.15 5.29
CA CYS A 269 -1.13 8.01 4.47
C CYS A 269 -1.48 7.51 3.07
N LEU A 270 -0.94 8.17 2.04
CA LEU A 270 -1.13 7.83 0.62
C LEU A 270 0.22 7.68 -0.09
N GLY A 271 0.29 6.81 -1.09
CA GLY A 271 1.49 6.56 -1.87
C GLY A 271 1.21 5.68 -3.09
N LYS A 272 2.20 4.94 -3.56
CA LYS A 272 2.10 3.94 -4.66
C LYS A 272 1.29 4.46 -5.87
N ALA A 273 0.01 4.10 -5.96
CA ALA A 273 -0.87 4.49 -7.07
C ALA A 273 -1.07 6.01 -7.21
N LEU A 274 -0.70 6.81 -6.21
CA LEU A 274 -0.75 8.27 -6.25
C LEU A 274 -0.11 8.85 -7.52
N THR A 275 1.01 8.29 -7.97
CA THR A 275 1.72 8.72 -9.19
C THR A 275 1.50 7.78 -10.38
N GLY A 276 0.59 6.81 -10.27
CA GLY A 276 0.42 5.79 -11.31
C GLY A 276 1.67 4.93 -11.56
N GLY A 277 2.61 4.88 -10.59
CA GLY A 277 3.84 4.10 -10.68
C GLY A 277 5.00 4.79 -11.41
N TYR A 278 4.87 6.06 -11.78
CA TYR A 278 5.89 6.81 -12.53
C TYR A 278 7.04 7.31 -11.65
N LEU A 279 6.72 7.81 -10.47
CA LEU A 279 7.68 8.47 -9.58
C LEU A 279 7.35 8.16 -8.12
N THR A 280 8.38 8.22 -7.28
CA THR A 280 8.17 8.19 -5.84
C THR A 280 7.54 9.50 -5.36
N LEU A 281 6.45 9.41 -4.65
CA LEU A 281 5.76 10.48 -3.94
C LEU A 281 4.78 9.86 -2.94
N SER A 282 4.60 10.51 -1.82
CA SER A 282 3.57 10.18 -0.85
C SER A 282 2.95 11.44 -0.26
N ALA A 283 1.84 11.26 0.41
CA ALA A 283 1.17 12.33 1.14
C ALA A 283 0.66 11.80 2.48
N THR A 284 0.79 12.62 3.51
CA THR A 284 0.15 12.42 4.81
C THR A 284 -0.87 13.54 5.00
N LEU A 285 -2.15 13.16 4.99
CA LEU A 285 -3.24 14.11 5.24
C LEU A 285 -3.62 14.06 6.70
N THR A 286 -4.06 15.20 7.23
CA THR A 286 -4.57 15.28 8.60
C THR A 286 -5.66 16.34 8.73
N THR A 287 -6.34 16.32 9.89
CA THR A 287 -7.37 17.32 10.19
C THR A 287 -6.76 18.67 10.54
N GLU A 288 -7.54 19.73 10.31
CA GLU A 288 -7.20 21.10 10.77
C GLU A 288 -6.88 21.10 12.27
N HIS A 289 -7.66 20.36 13.07
CA HIS A 289 -7.47 20.28 14.50
C HIS A 289 -6.09 19.73 14.89
N VAL A 290 -5.68 18.60 14.29
CA VAL A 290 -4.34 18.01 14.55
C VAL A 290 -3.25 18.97 14.12
N ALA A 291 -3.34 19.53 12.91
CA ALA A 291 -2.32 20.41 12.37
C ALA A 291 -2.14 21.69 13.21
N ARG A 292 -3.23 22.34 13.62
CA ARG A 292 -3.16 23.53 14.50
C ARG A 292 -2.58 23.19 15.85
N THR A 293 -3.05 22.12 16.48
CA THR A 293 -2.51 21.70 17.79
C THR A 293 -0.99 21.49 17.73
N VAL A 294 -0.49 20.83 16.67
CA VAL A 294 0.95 20.64 16.44
C VAL A 294 1.67 21.99 16.35
N CYS A 295 1.12 22.95 15.59
CA CYS A 295 1.75 24.27 15.36
C CYS A 295 1.62 25.20 16.57
N ASP A 296 0.58 25.09 17.39
CA ASP A 296 0.38 25.87 18.61
C ASP A 296 1.27 25.36 19.78
N GLY A 297 1.91 24.20 19.62
CA GLY A 297 2.84 23.66 20.59
C GLY A 297 4.16 24.42 20.68
N LYS A 298 4.99 24.10 21.67
CA LYS A 298 6.27 24.79 21.97
C LYS A 298 7.22 24.89 20.76
N ALA A 299 7.20 23.90 19.85
CA ALA A 299 8.04 23.92 18.64
C ALA A 299 7.59 24.96 17.61
N GLY A 300 6.30 25.35 17.59
CA GLY A 300 5.72 26.30 16.66
C GLY A 300 5.64 25.83 15.20
N VAL A 301 6.18 24.65 14.90
CA VAL A 301 6.26 24.06 13.56
C VAL A 301 6.20 22.54 13.65
N PHE A 302 5.79 21.89 12.55
CA PHE A 302 5.95 20.43 12.42
C PHE A 302 7.41 20.10 12.07
N MET A 303 8.05 19.26 12.89
CA MET A 303 9.48 18.98 12.85
C MET A 303 9.84 17.88 11.82
N HIS A 304 9.54 18.12 10.53
CA HIS A 304 9.93 17.28 9.40
C HIS A 304 10.04 18.14 8.13
N GLY A 305 10.98 17.82 7.22
CA GLY A 305 11.16 18.58 5.98
C GLY A 305 12.16 17.88 5.05
N PRO A 306 11.72 16.97 4.17
CA PRO A 306 12.61 16.31 3.22
C PRO A 306 13.01 17.26 2.08
N THR A 307 14.22 17.05 1.52
CA THR A 307 14.77 17.86 0.43
C THR A 307 13.85 17.91 -0.79
N PHE A 308 13.27 16.78 -1.18
CA PHE A 308 12.42 16.67 -2.35
C PHE A 308 10.92 16.81 -2.05
N MET A 309 10.55 17.31 -0.86
CA MET A 309 9.16 17.57 -0.52
C MET A 309 8.44 18.36 -1.61
N GLY A 310 7.29 17.87 -2.04
CA GLY A 310 6.49 18.55 -3.04
C GLY A 310 7.20 18.67 -4.40
N ASN A 311 8.02 17.69 -4.78
CA ASN A 311 8.72 17.69 -6.08
C ASN A 311 7.75 18.03 -7.22
N PRO A 312 7.99 19.12 -8.00
CA PRO A 312 7.05 19.58 -9.03
C PRO A 312 6.76 18.53 -10.10
N LEU A 313 7.78 17.75 -10.50
CA LEU A 313 7.63 16.71 -11.50
C LEU A 313 6.72 15.59 -10.99
N ALA A 314 6.97 15.10 -9.78
CA ALA A 314 6.14 14.06 -9.17
C ALA A 314 4.70 14.55 -8.92
N CYS A 315 4.52 15.79 -8.46
CA CYS A 315 3.21 16.40 -8.28
C CYS A 315 2.43 16.56 -9.59
N ALA A 316 3.10 16.95 -10.68
CA ALA A 316 2.45 17.07 -12.00
C ALA A 316 1.96 15.71 -12.51
N VAL A 317 2.77 14.67 -12.37
CA VAL A 317 2.39 13.30 -12.73
C VAL A 317 1.26 12.78 -11.84
N ALA A 318 1.32 13.02 -10.52
CA ALA A 318 0.27 12.63 -9.60
C ALA A 318 -1.07 13.31 -9.92
N ASN A 319 -1.07 14.59 -10.27
CA ASN A 319 -2.26 15.30 -10.76
C ASN A 319 -2.87 14.60 -11.97
N ALA A 320 -2.05 14.29 -12.98
CA ALA A 320 -2.51 13.60 -14.18
C ALA A 320 -3.03 12.18 -13.89
N SER A 321 -2.37 11.46 -12.96
CA SER A 321 -2.79 10.12 -12.53
C SER A 321 -4.17 10.15 -11.86
N ILE A 322 -4.41 11.08 -10.94
CA ILE A 322 -5.72 11.23 -10.28
C ILE A 322 -6.79 11.64 -11.28
N GLU A 323 -6.52 12.62 -12.15
CA GLU A 323 -7.45 13.06 -13.19
C GLU A 323 -7.85 11.91 -14.12
N LEU A 324 -6.87 11.14 -14.60
CA LEU A 324 -7.10 10.00 -15.47
C LEU A 324 -7.93 8.92 -14.76
N LEU A 325 -7.65 8.64 -13.50
CA LEU A 325 -8.42 7.69 -12.70
C LEU A 325 -9.89 8.14 -12.63
N LEU A 326 -10.12 9.35 -12.15
CA LEU A 326 -11.47 9.88 -11.92
C LEU A 326 -12.29 10.05 -13.20
N ALA A 327 -11.65 10.39 -14.32
CA ALA A 327 -12.30 10.49 -15.63
C ALA A 327 -12.58 9.13 -16.29
N SER A 328 -11.98 8.05 -15.82
CA SER A 328 -12.13 6.71 -16.38
C SER A 328 -13.26 5.92 -15.69
N PRO A 329 -13.82 4.88 -16.34
CA PRO A 329 -14.78 3.99 -15.72
C PRO A 329 -14.08 2.98 -14.78
N TRP A 330 -13.22 3.46 -13.89
CA TRP A 330 -12.38 2.60 -13.06
C TRP A 330 -13.17 1.64 -12.16
N GLN A 331 -14.32 2.09 -11.59
CA GLN A 331 -15.17 1.23 -10.77
C GLN A 331 -15.66 0.00 -11.56
N ALA A 332 -16.16 0.23 -12.78
CA ALA A 332 -16.63 -0.85 -13.64
C ALA A 332 -15.49 -1.80 -14.02
N ARG A 333 -14.28 -1.26 -14.28
CA ARG A 333 -13.10 -2.06 -14.58
C ARG A 333 -12.70 -2.92 -13.37
N VAL A 334 -12.62 -2.33 -12.19
CA VAL A 334 -12.28 -3.06 -10.95
C VAL A 334 -13.32 -4.13 -10.63
N GLN A 335 -14.62 -3.84 -10.80
CA GLN A 335 -15.69 -4.82 -10.65
C GLN A 335 -15.59 -5.98 -11.65
N ALA A 336 -15.22 -5.69 -12.91
CA ALA A 336 -15.02 -6.73 -13.93
C ALA A 336 -13.82 -7.63 -13.58
N ILE A 337 -12.71 -7.04 -13.10
CA ILE A 337 -11.54 -7.78 -12.61
C ILE A 337 -11.95 -8.66 -11.42
N GLU A 338 -12.65 -8.11 -10.44
CA GLU A 338 -13.13 -8.84 -9.27
C GLU A 338 -14.00 -10.05 -9.66
N HIS A 339 -14.96 -9.82 -10.54
CA HIS A 339 -15.85 -10.87 -11.02
C HIS A 339 -15.07 -12.00 -11.72
N GLN A 340 -14.15 -11.65 -12.63
CA GLN A 340 -13.34 -12.63 -13.35
C GLN A 340 -12.42 -13.41 -12.41
N LEU A 341 -11.74 -12.74 -11.47
CA LEU A 341 -10.90 -13.39 -10.46
C LEU A 341 -11.70 -14.37 -9.59
N LYS A 342 -12.90 -13.96 -9.13
CA LYS A 342 -13.79 -14.83 -8.35
C LYS A 342 -14.20 -16.08 -9.17
N THR A 343 -14.52 -15.89 -10.44
CA THR A 343 -14.96 -17.00 -11.30
C THR A 343 -13.82 -17.93 -11.64
N GLU A 344 -12.65 -17.39 -12.01
CA GLU A 344 -11.54 -18.21 -12.52
C GLU A 344 -10.68 -18.83 -11.42
N LEU A 345 -10.61 -18.26 -10.20
CA LEU A 345 -9.81 -18.81 -9.11
C LEU A 345 -10.58 -19.75 -8.18
N VAL A 346 -11.91 -19.76 -8.22
CA VAL A 346 -12.74 -20.51 -7.25
C VAL A 346 -12.47 -22.02 -7.25
N GLU A 347 -12.19 -22.60 -8.41
CA GLU A 347 -11.92 -24.05 -8.53
C GLU A 347 -10.68 -24.49 -7.75
N LEU A 348 -9.72 -23.59 -7.55
CA LEU A 348 -8.51 -23.84 -6.77
C LEU A 348 -8.82 -24.11 -5.29
N THR A 349 -9.98 -23.71 -4.78
CA THR A 349 -10.41 -24.05 -3.41
C THR A 349 -10.53 -25.55 -3.18
N LEU A 350 -10.73 -26.34 -4.26
CA LEU A 350 -10.83 -27.79 -4.21
C LEU A 350 -9.46 -28.48 -4.25
N HIS A 351 -8.40 -27.75 -4.57
CA HIS A 351 -7.06 -28.34 -4.65
C HIS A 351 -6.49 -28.62 -3.26
N PRO A 352 -5.97 -29.84 -3.00
CA PRO A 352 -5.56 -30.27 -1.65
C PRO A 352 -4.44 -29.42 -1.03
N ALA A 353 -3.60 -28.77 -1.83
CA ALA A 353 -2.52 -27.89 -1.36
C ALA A 353 -2.96 -26.43 -1.08
N VAL A 354 -4.18 -26.06 -1.49
CA VAL A 354 -4.71 -24.71 -1.28
C VAL A 354 -5.44 -24.64 0.07
N ALA A 355 -5.14 -23.60 0.83
CA ALA A 355 -5.78 -23.33 2.12
C ALA A 355 -6.99 -22.40 1.97
N ASP A 356 -6.88 -21.36 1.11
CA ASP A 356 -7.92 -20.35 0.93
C ASP A 356 -7.80 -19.67 -0.44
N VAL A 357 -8.93 -19.23 -0.98
CA VAL A 357 -8.99 -18.33 -2.14
C VAL A 357 -9.91 -17.18 -1.79
N ARG A 358 -9.41 -15.95 -1.99
CA ARG A 358 -10.17 -14.73 -1.66
C ARG A 358 -9.93 -13.62 -2.68
N VAL A 359 -10.96 -12.84 -2.94
CA VAL A 359 -10.95 -11.75 -3.93
C VAL A 359 -11.69 -10.54 -3.35
N LEU A 360 -11.10 -9.35 -3.52
CA LEU A 360 -11.73 -8.07 -3.20
C LEU A 360 -11.22 -7.01 -4.17
N GLY A 361 -12.13 -6.37 -4.92
CA GLY A 361 -11.75 -5.40 -5.94
C GLY A 361 -10.76 -5.99 -6.94
N ALA A 362 -9.68 -5.25 -7.23
CA ALA A 362 -8.63 -5.72 -8.13
C ALA A 362 -7.50 -6.47 -7.38
N ILE A 363 -7.88 -7.34 -6.44
CA ILE A 363 -6.98 -8.18 -5.65
C ILE A 363 -7.49 -9.62 -5.66
N GLY A 364 -6.68 -10.56 -6.15
CA GLY A 364 -6.96 -12.00 -6.08
C GLY A 364 -5.85 -12.72 -5.33
N VAL A 365 -6.19 -13.63 -4.42
CA VAL A 365 -5.24 -14.32 -3.56
C VAL A 365 -5.55 -15.81 -3.54
N VAL A 366 -4.53 -16.63 -3.77
CA VAL A 366 -4.53 -18.06 -3.51
C VAL A 366 -3.52 -18.33 -2.40
N GLU A 367 -4.00 -18.74 -1.25
CA GLU A 367 -3.17 -19.08 -0.10
C GLU A 367 -2.90 -20.57 -0.08
N MET A 368 -1.63 -20.95 -0.13
CA MET A 368 -1.20 -22.35 -0.05
C MET A 368 -1.12 -22.81 1.41
N LYS A 369 -1.26 -24.10 1.66
CA LYS A 369 -1.06 -24.68 3.02
C LYS A 369 0.38 -24.56 3.49
N GLU A 370 1.31 -24.71 2.54
CA GLU A 370 2.76 -24.62 2.80
C GLU A 370 3.39 -23.45 2.05
N ARG A 371 4.60 -23.09 2.43
CA ARG A 371 5.37 -22.04 1.74
C ARG A 371 5.70 -22.49 0.33
N VAL A 372 5.53 -21.59 -0.64
CA VAL A 372 5.89 -21.84 -2.04
C VAL A 372 7.41 -21.72 -2.26
N ASP A 373 7.96 -22.54 -3.17
CA ASP A 373 9.29 -22.30 -3.70
C ASP A 373 9.23 -21.14 -4.72
N VAL A 374 9.55 -19.94 -4.23
CA VAL A 374 9.45 -18.71 -5.03
C VAL A 374 10.29 -18.78 -6.29
N ALA A 375 11.49 -19.37 -6.24
CA ALA A 375 12.37 -19.45 -7.40
C ALA A 375 11.82 -20.38 -8.49
N ARG A 376 11.20 -21.48 -8.09
CA ARG A 376 10.57 -22.46 -8.98
C ARG A 376 9.31 -21.92 -9.61
N ILE A 377 8.36 -21.48 -8.79
CA ILE A 377 7.06 -21.02 -9.27
C ILE A 377 7.17 -19.76 -10.12
N GLN A 378 8.09 -18.84 -9.79
CA GLN A 378 8.32 -17.62 -10.58
C GLN A 378 8.85 -17.94 -11.98
N ARG A 379 9.76 -18.92 -12.11
CA ARG A 379 10.22 -19.41 -13.42
C ARG A 379 9.06 -19.96 -14.24
N LYS A 380 8.21 -20.79 -13.62
CA LYS A 380 7.01 -21.33 -14.27
C LYS A 380 6.08 -20.22 -14.76
N PHE A 381 5.84 -19.19 -13.94
CA PHE A 381 5.01 -18.05 -14.38
C PHE A 381 5.61 -17.32 -15.59
N VAL A 382 6.92 -17.08 -15.58
CA VAL A 382 7.61 -16.44 -16.72
C VAL A 382 7.54 -17.31 -17.98
N GLU A 383 7.65 -18.64 -17.87
CA GLU A 383 7.47 -19.56 -19.00
C GLU A 383 6.04 -19.49 -19.57
N LEU A 384 5.05 -19.24 -18.72
CA LEU A 384 3.64 -19.11 -19.08
C LEU A 384 3.24 -17.69 -19.50
N GLY A 385 4.20 -16.76 -19.62
CA GLY A 385 3.94 -15.37 -20.05
C GLY A 385 3.32 -14.47 -18.96
N ALA A 386 3.50 -14.83 -17.70
CA ALA A 386 2.95 -14.08 -16.56
C ALA A 386 4.06 -13.55 -15.64
N TRP A 387 3.92 -12.31 -15.17
CA TRP A 387 4.74 -11.78 -14.10
C TRP A 387 3.94 -11.76 -12.81
N ILE A 388 4.22 -12.73 -11.94
CA ILE A 388 3.59 -12.89 -10.62
C ILE A 388 4.71 -13.10 -9.60
N ARG A 389 4.69 -12.38 -8.48
CA ARG A 389 5.69 -12.50 -7.42
C ARG A 389 5.05 -12.99 -6.12
N PRO A 390 5.04 -14.30 -5.88
CA PRO A 390 4.56 -14.87 -4.62
C PRO A 390 5.46 -14.51 -3.44
N PHE A 391 4.91 -14.58 -2.23
CA PHE A 391 5.68 -14.55 -1.00
C PHE A 391 5.09 -15.47 0.07
N GLY A 392 5.95 -16.13 0.84
CA GLY A 392 5.49 -17.04 1.89
C GLY A 392 4.58 -18.14 1.34
N LYS A 393 3.33 -18.14 1.75
CA LYS A 393 2.27 -19.07 1.29
C LYS A 393 1.35 -18.46 0.22
N LEU A 394 1.59 -17.22 -0.18
CA LEU A 394 0.65 -16.42 -0.98
C LEU A 394 1.07 -16.32 -2.43
N ILE A 395 0.19 -16.75 -3.32
CA ILE A 395 0.18 -16.44 -4.74
C ILE A 395 -0.92 -15.40 -4.94
N TYR A 396 -0.59 -14.19 -5.41
CA TYR A 396 -1.57 -13.13 -5.46
C TYR A 396 -1.43 -12.29 -6.73
N LEU A 397 -2.55 -11.69 -7.12
CA LEU A 397 -2.67 -10.82 -8.28
C LEU A 397 -3.18 -9.44 -7.83
N MET A 398 -2.56 -8.42 -8.39
CA MET A 398 -2.94 -7.02 -8.26
C MET A 398 -2.73 -6.30 -9.59
N PRO A 399 -3.45 -6.70 -10.63
CA PRO A 399 -3.22 -6.20 -11.98
C PRO A 399 -3.54 -4.71 -12.11
N PRO A 400 -3.00 -4.04 -13.15
CA PRO A 400 -3.45 -2.70 -13.54
C PRO A 400 -4.96 -2.72 -13.89
N PHE A 401 -5.69 -1.62 -13.60
CA PHE A 401 -7.13 -1.58 -13.84
C PHE A 401 -7.51 -1.61 -15.33
N VAL A 402 -6.56 -1.33 -16.20
CA VAL A 402 -6.71 -1.37 -17.65
C VAL A 402 -6.51 -2.75 -18.27
N ILE A 403 -6.28 -3.78 -17.44
CA ILE A 403 -6.08 -5.15 -17.91
C ILE A 403 -7.33 -5.64 -18.66
N THR A 404 -7.12 -6.29 -19.80
CA THR A 404 -8.20 -6.94 -20.54
C THR A 404 -8.54 -8.30 -19.96
N SER A 405 -9.76 -8.79 -20.20
CA SER A 405 -10.18 -10.12 -19.76
C SER A 405 -9.24 -11.23 -20.28
N ASN A 406 -8.72 -11.10 -21.50
CA ASN A 406 -7.78 -12.09 -22.06
C ASN A 406 -6.43 -12.04 -21.34
N ALA A 407 -5.90 -10.87 -21.06
CA ALA A 407 -4.64 -10.73 -20.32
C ALA A 407 -4.81 -11.24 -18.87
N LEU A 408 -5.94 -10.95 -18.22
CA LEU A 408 -6.21 -11.46 -16.88
C LEU A 408 -6.29 -13.00 -16.87
N ARG A 409 -6.85 -13.60 -17.93
CA ARG A 409 -6.91 -15.08 -18.09
C ARG A 409 -5.52 -15.70 -18.24
N VAL A 410 -4.54 -15.00 -18.81
CA VAL A 410 -3.14 -15.47 -18.81
C VAL A 410 -2.62 -15.61 -17.38
N LEU A 411 -2.90 -14.62 -16.52
CA LEU A 411 -2.46 -14.64 -15.12
C LEU A 411 -3.14 -15.74 -14.31
N THR A 412 -4.47 -15.85 -14.40
CA THR A 412 -5.23 -16.89 -13.66
C THR A 412 -4.90 -18.28 -14.17
N GLY A 413 -4.77 -18.45 -15.49
CA GLY A 413 -4.34 -19.70 -16.12
C GLY A 413 -2.92 -20.13 -15.69
N ALA A 414 -1.99 -19.18 -15.58
CA ALA A 414 -0.65 -19.47 -15.08
C ALA A 414 -0.67 -19.96 -13.62
N ILE A 415 -1.52 -19.38 -12.78
CA ILE A 415 -1.70 -19.85 -11.39
C ILE A 415 -2.28 -21.26 -11.36
N HIS A 416 -3.34 -21.53 -12.14
CA HIS A 416 -3.92 -22.87 -12.26
C HIS A 416 -2.89 -23.92 -12.70
N GLU A 417 -2.17 -23.62 -13.78
CA GLU A 417 -1.16 -24.55 -14.32
C GLU A 417 -0.05 -24.82 -13.30
N ALA A 418 0.49 -23.78 -12.65
CA ALA A 418 1.55 -23.96 -11.66
C ALA A 418 1.10 -24.81 -10.46
N ILE A 419 -0.13 -24.61 -9.98
CA ILE A 419 -0.66 -25.35 -8.83
C ILE A 419 -1.00 -26.78 -9.23
N THR A 420 -1.68 -27.00 -10.35
CA THR A 420 -2.10 -28.35 -10.78
C THR A 420 -0.94 -29.23 -11.24
N SER A 421 0.12 -28.65 -11.79
CA SER A 421 1.34 -29.37 -12.15
C SER A 421 2.30 -29.63 -10.97
N GLY A 422 2.01 -29.07 -9.78
CA GLY A 422 2.88 -29.21 -8.60
C GLY A 422 4.16 -28.38 -8.67
N GLU A 423 4.17 -27.29 -9.44
CA GLU A 423 5.33 -26.39 -9.65
C GLU A 423 5.31 -25.18 -8.69
N TYR A 424 4.96 -25.40 -7.41
CA TYR A 424 4.85 -24.37 -6.38
C TYR A 424 5.74 -24.58 -5.16
#